data_7db1b7d0a34f13529a6ad3f4c4c68171
#
_entry.id   7db1b7d0a34f13529a6ad3f4c4c68171
#
_cell.length_a   1.000
_cell.length_b   1.000
_cell.length_c   1.000
_cell.angle_alpha   90.00
_cell.angle_beta   90.00
_cell.angle_gamma   90.00
#
_symmetry.space_group_name_H-M   'P 1'
#
loop_
_entity.id
_entity.type
_entity.pdbx_description
1 polymer ?
#
loop_
_entity_poly.entity_id
_entity_poly.type
_entity_poly.pdbx_seq_one_letter_code
_entity_poly.pdbx_strand_id
1 'polypeptide(L)'
;ALTECVEVFSAGGPLSGAEAKLSQQMLGGLPLEIYGTTETGSLAWRKQVREDALWQLFDCVTLTVNADSSAKVVSPLIPDSGELVLSDIIQLAPDGRHFQLNGRADRIIKLEEKRLSLSEIERRLTSLPEIADAAVLTQQQTGRTVLVAVLVLSPYGETRRQSLSEGALTRELHQALRGWLEPVALPRRW
;
A
#
# COMPACT_ATOMS: atom_id res chain seq x y z
N ALA A 1 29.87 3.35 -6.25
CA ALA A 1 29.30 3.84 -4.99
C ALA A 1 29.28 5.36 -5.05
N LEU A 2 28.15 5.99 -4.75
CA LEU A 2 28.06 7.42 -4.57
C LEU A 2 28.71 7.74 -3.22
N THR A 3 29.94 8.21 -3.24
CA THR A 3 30.77 8.44 -2.03
C THR A 3 30.36 9.69 -1.22
N GLU A 4 29.35 10.44 -1.68
CA GLU A 4 28.93 11.70 -1.06
C GLU A 4 27.39 11.84 -0.97
N CYS A 5 26.61 10.75 -0.91
CA CYS A 5 25.19 10.85 -0.70
C CYS A 5 24.89 11.21 0.76
N VAL A 6 24.37 12.42 1.01
CA VAL A 6 24.10 12.93 2.38
C VAL A 6 22.74 12.41 2.88
N GLU A 7 21.72 12.41 2.06
CA GLU A 7 20.37 11.93 2.41
C GLU A 7 19.65 11.43 1.13
N VAL A 8 18.82 10.40 1.30
CA VAL A 8 17.99 9.82 0.22
C VAL A 8 16.53 10.04 0.59
N PHE A 9 15.76 10.59 -0.34
CA PHE A 9 14.33 10.80 -0.17
C PHE A 9 13.53 9.84 -1.05
N SER A 10 12.43 9.31 -0.53
CA SER A 10 11.44 8.53 -1.27
C SER A 10 10.06 9.15 -1.06
N ALA A 11 9.36 9.45 -2.14
CA ALA A 11 8.02 10.06 -2.11
C ALA A 11 7.17 9.58 -3.29
N GLY A 12 5.84 9.79 -3.19
CA GLY A 12 4.88 9.55 -4.27
C GLY A 12 4.39 8.11 -4.39
N GLY A 13 4.97 7.16 -3.68
CA GLY A 13 4.54 5.76 -3.65
C GLY A 13 5.07 5.04 -2.41
N PRO A 14 4.54 3.84 -2.10
CA PRO A 14 5.04 3.04 -0.99
C PRO A 14 6.45 2.51 -1.31
N LEU A 15 7.34 2.59 -0.31
CA LEU A 15 8.65 1.95 -0.33
C LEU A 15 8.56 0.66 0.50
N SER A 16 8.96 -0.48 -0.07
CA SER A 16 9.02 -1.72 0.69
C SER A 16 10.23 -1.75 1.63
N GLY A 17 10.13 -2.49 2.75
CA GLY A 17 11.25 -2.65 3.67
C GLY A 17 12.48 -3.30 3.02
N ALA A 18 12.28 -4.16 2.00
CA ALA A 18 13.37 -4.76 1.23
C ALA A 18 14.10 -3.72 0.37
N GLU A 19 13.36 -2.86 -0.33
CA GLU A 19 13.92 -1.77 -1.14
C GLU A 19 14.62 -0.72 -0.27
N ALA A 20 14.05 -0.38 0.91
CA ALA A 20 14.68 0.51 1.86
C ALA A 20 16.03 -0.03 2.34
N LYS A 21 16.12 -1.33 2.66
CA LYS A 21 17.37 -2.01 3.03
C LYS A 21 18.37 -2.06 1.88
N LEU A 22 17.90 -2.35 0.67
CA LEU A 22 18.75 -2.34 -0.53
C LEU A 22 19.34 -0.95 -0.79
N SER A 23 18.50 0.08 -0.71
CA SER A 23 18.94 1.47 -0.81
C SER A 23 19.99 1.82 0.24
N GLN A 24 19.78 1.39 1.49
CA GLN A 24 20.77 1.58 2.56
C GLN A 24 22.13 0.92 2.24
N GLN A 25 22.10 -0.29 1.71
CA GLN A 25 23.33 -1.00 1.33
C GLN A 25 24.09 -0.31 0.18
N MET A 26 23.35 0.27 -0.77
CA MET A 26 23.94 0.90 -1.96
C MET A 26 24.42 2.33 -1.70
N LEU A 27 23.69 3.08 -0.87
CA LEU A 27 23.83 4.54 -0.70
C LEU A 27 24.33 4.95 0.70
N GLY A 28 24.42 3.99 1.62
CA GLY A 28 24.95 4.21 2.98
C GLY A 28 23.95 4.70 4.02
N GLY A 29 22.68 5.00 3.64
CA GLY A 29 21.65 5.48 4.55
C GLY A 29 20.25 4.94 4.19
N LEU A 30 19.39 4.74 5.20
CA LEU A 30 18.00 4.46 4.98
C LEU A 30 17.32 5.68 4.35
N PRO A 31 16.49 5.49 3.30
CA PRO A 31 15.71 6.58 2.73
C PRO A 31 14.79 7.21 3.77
N LEU A 32 14.67 8.53 3.71
CA LEU A 32 13.62 9.29 4.38
C LEU A 32 12.39 9.26 3.49
N GLU A 33 11.39 8.50 3.88
CA GLU A 33 10.12 8.49 3.18
C GLU A 33 9.30 9.73 3.55
N ILE A 34 8.68 10.34 2.54
CA ILE A 34 7.78 11.48 2.69
C ILE A 34 6.37 11.03 2.30
N TYR A 35 5.42 11.20 3.22
CA TYR A 35 4.01 10.98 3.00
C TYR A 35 3.29 12.31 2.74
N GLY A 36 2.42 12.32 1.76
CA GLY A 36 1.56 13.44 1.41
C GLY A 36 0.79 13.14 0.13
N THR A 37 -0.09 14.07 -0.26
CA THR A 37 -0.87 13.99 -1.49
C THR A 37 -0.67 15.26 -2.33
N THR A 38 -1.17 15.25 -3.56
CA THR A 38 -1.11 16.45 -4.43
C THR A 38 -1.81 17.64 -3.78
N GLU A 39 -2.91 17.37 -3.06
CA GLU A 39 -3.76 18.38 -2.44
C GLU A 39 -3.20 18.91 -1.12
N THR A 40 -2.40 18.12 -0.43
CA THR A 40 -1.92 18.45 0.93
C THR A 40 -0.45 18.87 0.98
N GLY A 41 0.33 18.56 -0.05
CA GLY A 41 1.78 18.58 0.05
C GLY A 41 2.29 17.54 1.06
N SER A 42 3.49 17.76 1.58
CA SER A 42 4.13 16.85 2.54
C SER A 42 3.50 16.96 3.93
N LEU A 43 3.06 15.84 4.48
CA LEU A 43 2.39 15.75 5.78
C LEU A 43 3.23 15.11 6.86
N ALA A 44 3.99 14.06 6.50
CA ALA A 44 4.73 13.25 7.44
C ALA A 44 5.95 12.61 6.79
N TRP A 45 6.81 12.08 7.63
CA TRP A 45 8.01 11.37 7.22
C TRP A 45 8.24 10.13 8.09
N ARG A 46 9.02 9.17 7.59
CA ARG A 46 9.56 8.05 8.39
C ARG A 46 10.87 7.52 7.80
N LYS A 47 11.63 6.78 8.61
CA LYS A 47 12.68 5.86 8.15
C LYS A 47 12.29 4.44 8.56
N GLN A 48 12.35 3.49 7.64
CA GLN A 48 11.94 2.09 7.90
C GLN A 48 13.04 1.31 8.63
N VAL A 49 13.36 1.73 9.84
CA VAL A 49 14.29 1.01 10.73
C VAL A 49 13.76 -0.36 11.14
N ARG A 50 12.45 -0.58 11.04
CA ARG A 50 11.70 -1.81 11.30
C ARG A 50 10.41 -1.82 10.48
N GLU A 51 9.78 -2.99 10.29
CA GLU A 51 8.58 -3.13 9.45
C GLU A 51 7.35 -2.33 9.92
N ASP A 52 7.24 -2.12 11.24
CA ASP A 52 6.16 -1.39 11.88
C ASP A 52 6.51 0.09 12.18
N ALA A 53 7.53 0.65 11.51
CA ALA A 53 7.93 2.03 11.70
C ALA A 53 6.75 2.99 11.42
N LEU A 54 6.40 3.78 12.42
CA LEU A 54 5.31 4.75 12.33
C LEU A 54 5.75 5.97 11.50
N TRP A 55 4.79 6.61 10.87
CA TRP A 55 4.93 7.93 10.28
C TRP A 55 4.93 8.99 11.37
N GLN A 56 5.77 9.99 11.23
CA GLN A 56 5.85 11.15 12.12
C GLN A 56 5.39 12.40 11.37
N LEU A 57 4.40 13.10 11.91
CA LEU A 57 3.92 14.37 11.35
C LEU A 57 5.02 15.44 11.39
N PHE A 58 5.08 16.28 10.33
CA PHE A 58 5.82 17.53 10.39
C PHE A 58 5.24 18.45 11.47
N ASP A 59 6.05 19.34 12.04
CA ASP A 59 5.63 20.18 13.17
C ASP A 59 4.48 21.13 12.84
N CYS A 60 4.38 21.54 11.60
CA CYS A 60 3.31 22.41 11.09
C CYS A 60 2.02 21.68 10.74
N VAL A 61 1.97 20.34 10.89
CA VAL A 61 0.82 19.51 10.50
C VAL A 61 0.10 19.02 11.74
N THR A 62 -1.23 19.12 11.74
CA THR A 62 -2.11 18.52 12.74
C THR A 62 -3.02 17.49 12.07
N LEU A 63 -3.17 16.34 12.69
CA LEU A 63 -4.00 15.24 12.23
C LEU A 63 -4.99 14.85 13.33
N THR A 64 -6.26 14.71 12.95
CA THR A 64 -7.32 14.21 13.83
C THR A 64 -8.06 13.07 13.15
N VAL A 65 -8.42 12.04 13.91
CA VAL A 65 -9.22 10.91 13.42
C VAL A 65 -10.59 10.98 14.09
N ASN A 66 -11.63 11.06 13.27
CA ASN A 66 -13.02 11.16 13.72
C ASN A 66 -13.58 9.78 14.11
N ALA A 67 -14.76 9.78 14.76
CA ALA A 67 -15.45 8.56 15.18
C ALA A 67 -15.85 7.64 14.00
N ASP A 68 -16.03 8.19 12.80
CA ASP A 68 -16.29 7.45 11.56
C ASP A 68 -15.01 6.92 10.87
N SER A 69 -13.86 7.06 11.54
CA SER A 69 -12.53 6.69 11.04
C SER A 69 -12.02 7.57 9.89
N SER A 70 -12.68 8.67 9.57
CA SER A 70 -12.13 9.67 8.65
C SER A 70 -10.98 10.43 9.31
N ALA A 71 -9.92 10.68 8.56
CA ALA A 71 -8.78 11.45 9.01
C ALA A 71 -8.82 12.86 8.43
N LYS A 72 -8.84 13.87 9.30
CA LYS A 72 -8.78 15.28 8.91
C LYS A 72 -7.38 15.81 9.19
N VAL A 73 -6.78 16.44 8.20
CA VAL A 73 -5.47 17.07 8.31
C VAL A 73 -5.59 18.58 8.18
N VAL A 74 -4.79 19.29 8.97
CA VAL A 74 -4.57 20.74 8.87
C VAL A 74 -3.10 20.98 8.60
N SER A 75 -2.80 21.75 7.56
CA SER A 75 -1.43 22.07 7.14
C SER A 75 -1.40 23.42 6.42
N PRO A 76 -0.35 24.23 6.62
CA PRO A 76 -0.18 25.49 5.88
C PRO A 76 0.05 25.29 4.37
N LEU A 77 0.29 24.05 3.93
CA LEU A 77 0.46 23.71 2.51
C LEU A 77 -0.88 23.43 1.81
N ILE A 78 -1.97 23.32 2.55
CA ILE A 78 -3.31 23.10 1.99
C ILE A 78 -3.91 24.47 1.64
N PRO A 79 -4.32 24.70 0.37
CA PRO A 79 -4.94 25.95 -0.05
C PRO A 79 -6.23 26.29 0.72
N ASP A 80 -6.63 27.54 0.67
CA ASP A 80 -7.87 28.11 1.20
C ASP A 80 -8.08 27.87 2.71
N SER A 81 -8.79 26.83 3.09
CA SER A 81 -9.15 26.53 4.50
C SER A 81 -7.98 26.03 5.34
N GLY A 82 -6.87 25.60 4.72
CA GLY A 82 -5.75 24.95 5.40
C GLY A 82 -6.10 23.54 5.92
N GLU A 83 -7.28 22.99 5.59
CA GLU A 83 -7.74 21.68 6.06
C GLU A 83 -8.30 20.79 4.93
N LEU A 84 -8.13 19.48 5.09
CA LEU A 84 -8.64 18.48 4.16
C LEU A 84 -8.99 17.17 4.89
N VAL A 85 -10.01 16.46 4.40
CA VAL A 85 -10.29 15.08 4.83
C VAL A 85 -9.57 14.11 3.90
N LEU A 86 -8.71 13.27 4.48
CA LEU A 86 -7.94 12.28 3.73
C LEU A 86 -8.81 11.06 3.40
N SER A 87 -8.55 10.47 2.25
CA SER A 87 -9.09 9.14 1.91
C SER A 87 -8.31 7.99 2.55
N ASP A 88 -7.18 8.30 3.19
CA ASP A 88 -6.34 7.30 3.86
C ASP A 88 -6.94 6.92 5.22
N ILE A 89 -6.87 5.62 5.53
CA ILE A 89 -7.25 5.08 6.83
C ILE A 89 -6.03 5.19 7.74
N ILE A 90 -6.17 6.00 8.78
CA ILE A 90 -5.08 6.34 9.68
C ILE A 90 -5.39 5.86 11.08
N GLN A 91 -4.42 5.22 11.71
CA GLN A 91 -4.42 4.92 13.13
C GLN A 91 -3.43 5.85 13.83
N LEU A 92 -3.95 6.86 14.50
CA LEU A 92 -3.16 7.83 15.23
C LEU A 92 -2.67 7.23 16.56
N ALA A 93 -1.40 7.42 16.87
CA ALA A 93 -0.84 7.03 18.15
C ALA A 93 -1.30 7.98 19.28
N PRO A 94 -1.24 7.55 20.55
CA PRO A 94 -1.68 8.37 21.70
C PRO A 94 -0.98 9.71 21.86
N ASP A 95 0.22 9.84 21.31
CA ASP A 95 0.99 11.10 21.36
C ASP A 95 0.49 12.18 20.36
N GLY A 96 -0.46 11.81 19.47
CA GLY A 96 -1.01 12.70 18.45
C GLY A 96 -0.03 13.13 17.36
N ARG A 97 1.18 12.55 17.32
CA ARG A 97 2.26 12.92 16.40
C ARG A 97 2.69 11.78 15.49
N HIS A 98 2.52 10.54 15.94
CA HIS A 98 2.85 9.35 15.16
C HIS A 98 1.58 8.63 14.72
N PHE A 99 1.65 7.97 13.56
CA PHE A 99 0.51 7.23 13.03
C PHE A 99 0.93 6.07 12.13
N GLN A 100 0.00 5.16 11.91
CA GLN A 100 0.11 4.08 10.94
C GLN A 100 -0.88 4.29 9.80
N LEU A 101 -0.46 4.03 8.57
CA LEU A 101 -1.32 3.98 7.39
C LEU A 101 -1.85 2.56 7.21
N ASN A 102 -3.19 2.42 7.21
CA ASN A 102 -3.89 1.15 7.09
C ASN A 102 -4.61 1.00 5.72
N GLY A 103 -4.11 1.69 4.71
CA GLY A 103 -4.66 1.70 3.36
C GLY A 103 -5.59 2.88 3.11
N ARG A 104 -6.49 2.76 2.11
CA ARG A 104 -7.39 3.84 1.68
C ARG A 104 -8.85 3.42 1.80
N ALA A 105 -9.70 4.34 2.24
CA ALA A 105 -11.14 4.10 2.39
C ALA A 105 -11.83 3.85 1.05
N ASP A 106 -11.39 4.51 -0.03
CA ASP A 106 -11.88 4.33 -1.39
C ASP A 106 -11.47 2.98 -2.02
N ARG A 107 -10.54 2.26 -1.39
CA ARG A 107 -10.10 0.91 -1.76
C ARG A 107 -10.76 -0.19 -0.92
N ILE A 108 -11.71 0.18 -0.04
CA ILE A 108 -12.55 -0.79 0.68
C ILE A 108 -13.87 -0.96 -0.06
N ILE A 109 -14.18 -2.18 -0.42
CA ILE A 109 -15.43 -2.55 -1.06
C ILE A 109 -16.28 -3.42 -0.14
N LYS A 110 -17.61 -3.40 -0.35
CA LYS A 110 -18.52 -4.36 0.26
C LYS A 110 -18.87 -5.44 -0.77
N LEU A 111 -18.53 -6.68 -0.47
CA LEU A 111 -18.80 -7.84 -1.32
C LEU A 111 -19.38 -8.97 -0.46
N GLU A 112 -20.58 -9.46 -0.80
CA GLU A 112 -21.29 -10.52 -0.07
C GLU A 112 -21.34 -10.23 1.46
N GLU A 113 -21.77 -9.02 1.85
CA GLU A 113 -21.87 -8.53 3.23
C GLU A 113 -20.52 -8.38 3.98
N LYS A 114 -19.37 -8.59 3.33
CA LYS A 114 -18.04 -8.39 3.90
C LYS A 114 -17.37 -7.15 3.36
N ARG A 115 -16.62 -6.47 4.23
CA ARG A 115 -15.76 -5.34 3.85
C ARG A 115 -14.38 -5.88 3.49
N LEU A 116 -13.95 -5.67 2.25
CA LEU A 116 -12.69 -6.16 1.70
C LEU A 116 -11.80 -4.99 1.32
N SER A 117 -10.55 -5.02 1.74
CA SER A 117 -9.52 -4.08 1.29
C SER A 117 -8.86 -4.62 0.02
N LEU A 118 -9.05 -3.93 -1.09
CA LEU A 118 -8.38 -4.27 -2.35
C LEU A 118 -6.87 -4.13 -2.21
N SER A 119 -6.40 -3.10 -1.50
CA SER A 119 -4.97 -2.89 -1.24
C SER A 119 -4.34 -4.02 -0.42
N GLU A 120 -5.08 -4.63 0.52
CA GLU A 120 -4.57 -5.79 1.26
C GLU A 120 -4.41 -7.00 0.33
N ILE A 121 -5.35 -7.21 -0.58
CA ILE A 121 -5.26 -8.30 -1.57
C ILE A 121 -4.07 -8.08 -2.50
N GLU A 122 -3.86 -6.85 -2.98
CA GLU A 122 -2.71 -6.45 -3.80
C GLU A 122 -1.39 -6.68 -3.07
N ARG A 123 -1.31 -6.27 -1.81
CA ARG A 123 -0.13 -6.49 -0.97
C ARG A 123 0.18 -7.98 -0.78
N ARG A 124 -0.83 -8.83 -0.61
CA ARG A 124 -0.65 -10.29 -0.53
C ARG A 124 -0.16 -10.88 -1.85
N LEU A 125 -0.70 -10.40 -2.97
CA LEU A 125 -0.24 -10.81 -4.29
C LEU A 125 1.23 -10.45 -4.53
N THR A 126 1.61 -9.20 -4.25
CA THR A 126 2.99 -8.72 -4.45
C THR A 126 3.99 -9.32 -3.45
N SER A 127 3.54 -9.96 -2.37
CA SER A 127 4.41 -10.73 -1.48
C SER A 127 4.81 -12.10 -2.04
N LEU A 128 4.17 -12.56 -3.13
CA LEU A 128 4.50 -13.81 -3.80
C LEU A 128 5.69 -13.60 -4.76
N PRO A 129 6.67 -14.51 -4.80
CA PRO A 129 7.88 -14.33 -5.60
C PRO A 129 7.61 -14.28 -7.12
N GLU A 130 6.48 -14.82 -7.56
CA GLU A 130 6.04 -14.80 -8.95
C GLU A 130 5.55 -13.43 -9.42
N ILE A 131 5.21 -12.52 -8.52
CA ILE A 131 4.50 -11.27 -8.81
C ILE A 131 5.42 -10.07 -8.59
N ALA A 132 5.62 -9.28 -9.63
CA ALA A 132 6.33 -8.00 -9.55
C ALA A 132 5.39 -6.85 -9.16
N ASP A 133 4.14 -6.87 -9.68
CA ASP A 133 3.13 -5.85 -9.37
C ASP A 133 1.73 -6.43 -9.53
N ALA A 134 0.74 -5.88 -8.82
CA ALA A 134 -0.63 -6.34 -8.82
C ALA A 134 -1.62 -5.19 -8.65
N ALA A 135 -2.70 -5.21 -9.41
CA ALA A 135 -3.88 -4.38 -9.20
C ALA A 135 -5.13 -5.25 -9.09
N VAL A 136 -6.00 -4.95 -8.11
CA VAL A 136 -7.26 -5.66 -7.92
C VAL A 136 -8.43 -4.71 -8.15
N LEU A 137 -9.36 -5.16 -8.98
CA LEU A 137 -10.52 -4.39 -9.41
C LEU A 137 -11.80 -5.18 -9.18
N THR A 138 -12.93 -4.48 -9.11
CA THR A 138 -14.25 -5.11 -9.15
C THR A 138 -14.79 -5.13 -10.57
N GLN A 139 -15.45 -6.21 -10.95
CA GLN A 139 -16.16 -6.32 -12.22
C GLN A 139 -17.58 -6.84 -11.97
N GLN A 140 -18.56 -6.22 -12.61
CA GLN A 140 -19.93 -6.75 -12.66
C GLN A 140 -19.99 -7.90 -13.67
N GLN A 141 -20.45 -9.07 -13.21
CA GLN A 141 -20.61 -10.25 -14.07
C GLN A 141 -21.93 -10.96 -13.73
N THR A 142 -22.83 -11.02 -14.70
CA THR A 142 -24.11 -11.77 -14.61
C THR A 142 -24.86 -11.52 -13.28
N GLY A 143 -25.01 -10.22 -12.91
CA GLY A 143 -25.74 -9.81 -11.73
C GLY A 143 -24.98 -9.91 -10.40
N ARG A 144 -23.69 -10.29 -10.41
CA ARG A 144 -22.82 -10.28 -9.22
C ARG A 144 -21.53 -9.52 -9.46
N THR A 145 -20.99 -8.95 -8.38
CA THR A 145 -19.66 -8.35 -8.38
C THR A 145 -18.62 -9.44 -8.13
N VAL A 146 -17.57 -9.46 -8.94
CA VAL A 146 -16.41 -10.36 -8.75
C VAL A 146 -15.11 -9.55 -8.69
N LEU A 147 -14.09 -10.11 -8.04
CA LEU A 147 -12.75 -9.55 -8.05
C LEU A 147 -11.97 -10.04 -9.28
N VAL A 148 -11.25 -9.12 -9.89
CA VAL A 148 -10.34 -9.35 -11.00
C VAL A 148 -8.95 -8.90 -10.58
N ALA A 149 -7.95 -9.76 -10.68
CA ALA A 149 -6.56 -9.40 -10.46
C ALA A 149 -5.85 -9.20 -11.80
N VAL A 150 -5.21 -8.06 -11.95
CA VAL A 150 -4.29 -7.76 -13.06
C VAL A 150 -2.89 -7.86 -12.48
N LEU A 151 -2.03 -8.67 -13.10
CA LEU A 151 -0.71 -9.01 -12.56
C LEU A 151 0.39 -8.66 -13.54
N VAL A 152 1.50 -8.17 -13.01
CA VAL A 152 2.78 -8.14 -13.69
C VAL A 152 3.64 -9.24 -13.05
N LEU A 153 4.10 -10.19 -13.86
CA LEU A 153 4.93 -11.27 -13.37
C LEU A 153 6.38 -10.80 -13.16
N SER A 154 7.02 -11.31 -12.12
CA SER A 154 8.46 -11.19 -11.94
C SER A 154 9.21 -12.02 -13.00
N PRO A 155 10.53 -11.86 -13.20
CA PRO A 155 11.32 -12.75 -14.05
C PRO A 155 11.19 -14.23 -13.65
N TYR A 156 11.07 -14.51 -12.36
CA TYR A 156 10.80 -15.84 -11.84
C TYR A 156 9.39 -16.33 -12.24
N GLY A 157 8.37 -15.47 -12.08
CA GLY A 157 6.98 -15.76 -12.46
C GLY A 157 6.84 -16.03 -13.96
N GLU A 158 7.54 -15.28 -14.81
CA GLU A 158 7.56 -15.52 -16.27
C GLU A 158 8.18 -16.87 -16.61
N THR A 159 9.30 -17.22 -15.99
CA THR A 159 9.92 -18.54 -16.18
C THR A 159 8.98 -19.67 -15.75
N ARG A 160 8.30 -19.51 -14.61
CA ARG A 160 7.31 -20.46 -14.13
C ARG A 160 6.11 -20.59 -15.09
N ARG A 161 5.59 -19.46 -15.56
CA ARG A 161 4.48 -19.45 -16.53
C ARG A 161 4.80 -20.21 -17.80
N GLN A 162 6.02 -20.07 -18.31
CA GLN A 162 6.48 -20.81 -19.51
C GLN A 162 6.65 -22.31 -19.29
N SER A 163 7.00 -22.72 -18.06
CA SER A 163 7.22 -24.14 -17.71
C SER A 163 5.95 -24.88 -17.31
N LEU A 164 4.87 -24.18 -17.02
CA LEU A 164 3.61 -24.72 -16.52
C LEU A 164 2.56 -24.83 -17.66
N SER A 165 1.61 -25.73 -17.49
CA SER A 165 0.44 -25.78 -18.37
C SER A 165 -0.45 -24.53 -18.20
N GLU A 166 -1.24 -24.21 -19.21
CA GLU A 166 -2.18 -23.10 -19.18
C GLU A 166 -3.05 -23.10 -17.91
N GLY A 167 -3.10 -21.97 -17.22
CA GLY A 167 -3.85 -21.78 -15.98
C GLY A 167 -3.26 -22.47 -14.75
N ALA A 168 -2.14 -23.20 -14.83
CA ALA A 168 -1.54 -23.84 -13.67
C ALA A 168 -0.98 -22.80 -12.68
N LEU A 169 -0.26 -21.79 -13.17
CA LEU A 169 0.22 -20.70 -12.33
C LEU A 169 -0.92 -19.99 -11.59
N THR A 170 -2.02 -19.70 -12.28
CA THR A 170 -3.21 -19.07 -11.66
C THR A 170 -3.79 -19.93 -10.53
N ARG A 171 -3.83 -21.27 -10.70
CA ARG A 171 -4.29 -22.17 -9.64
C ARG A 171 -3.36 -22.16 -8.44
N GLU A 172 -2.05 -22.10 -8.65
CA GLU A 172 -1.05 -22.02 -7.58
C GLU A 172 -1.18 -20.70 -6.82
N LEU A 173 -1.27 -19.56 -7.51
CA LEU A 173 -1.48 -18.25 -6.92
C LEU A 173 -2.79 -18.22 -6.09
N HIS A 174 -3.86 -18.76 -6.65
CA HIS A 174 -5.13 -18.88 -5.95
C HIS A 174 -5.02 -19.74 -4.69
N GLN A 175 -4.28 -20.86 -4.74
CA GLN A 175 -4.04 -21.72 -3.59
C GLN A 175 -3.20 -21.02 -2.51
N ALA A 176 -2.17 -20.28 -2.91
CA ALA A 176 -1.33 -19.52 -1.99
C ALA A 176 -2.13 -18.46 -1.22
N LEU A 177 -3.05 -17.77 -1.91
CA LEU A 177 -3.89 -16.75 -1.29
C LEU A 177 -4.92 -17.34 -0.29
N ARG A 178 -5.38 -18.59 -0.47
CA ARG A 178 -6.35 -19.23 0.43
C ARG A 178 -5.88 -19.34 1.87
N GLY A 179 -4.59 -19.34 2.12
CA GLY A 179 -4.05 -19.36 3.47
C GLY A 179 -4.23 -18.03 4.22
N TRP A 180 -4.55 -16.94 3.49
CA TRP A 180 -4.56 -15.57 4.04
C TRP A 180 -5.84 -14.82 3.79
N LEU A 181 -6.58 -15.18 2.74
CA LEU A 181 -7.79 -14.49 2.33
C LEU A 181 -9.01 -15.41 2.45
N GLU A 182 -10.12 -14.84 2.84
CA GLU A 182 -11.39 -15.53 2.81
C GLU A 182 -11.83 -15.84 1.37
N PRO A 183 -12.65 -16.87 1.14
CA PRO A 183 -13.07 -17.28 -0.22
C PRO A 183 -13.69 -16.16 -1.06
N VAL A 184 -14.41 -15.22 -0.43
CA VAL A 184 -15.04 -14.07 -1.10
C VAL A 184 -14.01 -13.05 -1.58
N ALA A 185 -12.85 -12.97 -0.94
CA ALA A 185 -11.76 -12.07 -1.27
C ALA A 185 -10.79 -12.63 -2.33
N LEU A 186 -10.99 -13.86 -2.78
CA LEU A 186 -10.15 -14.47 -3.80
C LEU A 186 -10.56 -13.97 -5.20
N PRO A 187 -9.62 -13.45 -6.01
CA PRO A 187 -9.91 -13.06 -7.38
C PRO A 187 -10.46 -14.22 -8.21
N ARG A 188 -11.54 -13.97 -8.94
CA ARG A 188 -12.17 -14.96 -9.82
C ARG A 188 -11.65 -14.90 -11.25
N ARG A 189 -11.02 -13.79 -11.62
CA ARG A 189 -10.38 -13.58 -12.93
C ARG A 189 -8.98 -13.02 -12.73
N TRP A 190 -8.11 -13.42 -13.68
CA TRP A 190 -6.70 -13.13 -13.64
C TRP A 190 -6.22 -12.67 -15.02
#